data_37643cd8498f9da6081fc84cfb437b06
#
_entry.id   37643cd8498f9da6081fc84cfb437b06
#
_cell.length_a   1.000
_cell.length_b   1.000
_cell.length_c   1.000
_cell.angle_alpha   90.00
_cell.angle_beta   90.00
_cell.angle_gamma   90.00
#
_symmetry.space_group_name_H-M   'P 1'
#
loop_
_entity.id
_entity.type
_entity.pdbx_description
1 polymer ?
#
loop_
_entity_poly.entity_id
_entity_poly.type
_entity_poly.pdbx_seq_one_letter_code
_entity_poly.pdbx_strand_id
1 'polypeptide(L)'
;MSVNDPELMLAKPAGLTAATGMDALTHAIEAYVSTAATPVTDASAVMAIQLIARHLRTAVDQGDDLHAREQMAYAQFLAGMAFNNASLGYVHAMAHQLGGFYDLPHGVCNAVLLPHVQAYNARVCAGRLKDVAGFMGVDVSTMSDEQGAAAAIEAIKALARDVKIPAGLEQLGVRADDFDVLADNALKDACGFTNPKQASHAEIVAIFRDAM
;
A
#
# COMPACT_ATOMS: atom_id res chain seq x y z
N MET A 1 2.31 2.23 -25.55
CA MET A 1 1.89 0.81 -25.63
C MET A 1 2.64 0.05 -24.56
N SER A 2 1.96 -0.72 -23.69
CA SER A 2 2.59 -1.60 -22.69
C SER A 2 2.36 -3.05 -23.11
N VAL A 3 3.37 -3.90 -22.92
CA VAL A 3 3.27 -5.35 -23.10
C VAL A 3 3.54 -5.96 -21.73
N ASN A 4 2.52 -6.59 -21.13
CA ASN A 4 2.61 -7.23 -19.83
C ASN A 4 2.55 -8.76 -20.05
N ASP A 5 3.71 -9.37 -20.11
CA ASP A 5 3.84 -10.81 -20.31
C ASP A 5 3.99 -11.52 -18.95
N PRO A 6 2.97 -12.26 -18.48
CA PRO A 6 3.01 -12.92 -17.18
C PRO A 6 4.02 -14.08 -17.12
N GLU A 7 4.42 -14.68 -18.25
CA GLU A 7 5.41 -15.75 -18.29
C GLU A 7 6.78 -15.27 -17.77
N LEU A 8 7.14 -13.99 -18.04
CA LEU A 8 8.38 -13.40 -17.54
C LEU A 8 8.41 -13.23 -16.01
N MET A 9 7.26 -13.38 -15.34
CA MET A 9 7.15 -13.25 -13.88
C MET A 9 7.20 -14.61 -13.16
N LEU A 10 7.09 -15.74 -13.87
CA LEU A 10 7.04 -17.09 -13.25
C LEU A 10 8.29 -17.40 -12.40
N ALA A 11 9.45 -16.91 -12.81
CA ALA A 11 10.71 -17.13 -12.07
C ALA A 11 10.91 -16.19 -10.86
N LYS A 12 9.97 -15.27 -10.59
CA LYS A 12 10.10 -14.33 -9.46
C LYS A 12 9.93 -15.06 -8.12
N PRO A 13 10.88 -14.91 -7.16
CA PRO A 13 10.75 -15.51 -5.83
C PRO A 13 9.51 -15.03 -5.08
N ALA A 14 8.98 -15.88 -4.20
CA ALA A 14 7.81 -15.58 -3.39
C ALA A 14 7.93 -14.26 -2.59
N GLY A 15 9.09 -14.01 -1.96
CA GLY A 15 9.34 -12.78 -1.21
C GLY A 15 9.30 -11.52 -2.09
N LEU A 16 9.84 -11.58 -3.31
CA LEU A 16 9.76 -10.47 -4.26
C LEU A 16 8.33 -10.28 -4.77
N THR A 17 7.62 -11.37 -5.05
CA THR A 17 6.20 -11.33 -5.45
C THR A 17 5.34 -10.69 -4.35
N ALA A 18 5.57 -11.05 -3.08
CA ALA A 18 4.88 -10.48 -1.94
C ALA A 18 5.15 -8.97 -1.82
N ALA A 19 6.42 -8.58 -1.81
CA ALA A 19 6.83 -7.18 -1.66
C ALA A 19 6.27 -6.30 -2.79
N THR A 20 6.45 -6.70 -4.05
CA THR A 20 5.96 -5.92 -5.21
C THR A 20 4.44 -5.95 -5.34
N GLY A 21 3.77 -7.03 -4.93
CA GLY A 21 2.31 -7.11 -4.90
C GLY A 21 1.69 -6.21 -3.85
N MET A 22 2.29 -6.14 -2.65
CA MET A 22 1.88 -5.20 -1.60
C MET A 22 2.19 -3.76 -1.98
N ASP A 23 3.27 -3.51 -2.71
CA ASP A 23 3.60 -2.21 -3.27
C ASP A 23 2.52 -1.75 -4.27
N ALA A 24 2.12 -2.61 -5.18
CA ALA A 24 1.02 -2.34 -6.11
C ALA A 24 -0.32 -2.07 -5.37
N LEU A 25 -0.59 -2.76 -4.26
CA LEU A 25 -1.73 -2.46 -3.39
C LEU A 25 -1.62 -1.07 -2.78
N THR A 26 -0.43 -0.69 -2.32
CA THR A 26 -0.16 0.63 -1.77
C THR A 26 -0.40 1.72 -2.81
N HIS A 27 0.13 1.57 -4.02
CA HIS A 27 -0.13 2.47 -5.15
C HIS A 27 -1.64 2.68 -5.38
N ALA A 28 -2.39 1.58 -5.44
CA ALA A 28 -3.82 1.64 -5.71
C ALA A 28 -4.61 2.31 -4.57
N ILE A 29 -4.31 1.97 -3.30
CA ILE A 29 -4.98 2.57 -2.14
C ILE A 29 -4.62 4.05 -1.99
N GLU A 30 -3.34 4.43 -2.10
CA GLU A 30 -2.95 5.83 -2.02
C GLU A 30 -3.56 6.67 -3.15
N ALA A 31 -3.55 6.17 -4.39
CA ALA A 31 -4.23 6.83 -5.50
C ALA A 31 -5.74 6.98 -5.25
N TYR A 32 -6.38 5.96 -4.67
CA TYR A 32 -7.80 6.00 -4.36
C TYR A 32 -8.15 7.03 -3.29
N VAL A 33 -7.37 7.14 -2.20
CA VAL A 33 -7.63 8.12 -1.12
C VAL A 33 -7.01 9.50 -1.39
N SER A 34 -6.24 9.67 -2.45
CA SER A 34 -5.56 10.91 -2.81
C SER A 34 -6.53 12.09 -2.99
N THR A 35 -6.07 13.30 -2.62
CA THR A 35 -6.80 14.54 -2.92
C THR A 35 -6.88 14.86 -4.42
N ALA A 36 -6.06 14.22 -5.26
CA ALA A 36 -6.07 14.33 -6.71
C ALA A 36 -6.85 13.19 -7.40
N ALA A 37 -7.54 12.34 -6.63
CA ALA A 37 -8.35 11.25 -7.16
C ALA A 37 -9.50 11.76 -8.04
N THR A 38 -9.80 11.02 -9.11
CA THR A 38 -10.88 11.30 -10.06
C THR A 38 -11.64 10.02 -10.37
N PRO A 39 -12.86 10.07 -10.92
CA PRO A 39 -13.56 8.85 -11.33
C PRO A 39 -12.76 7.97 -12.30
N VAL A 40 -11.87 8.55 -13.11
CA VAL A 40 -11.02 7.80 -14.05
C VAL A 40 -9.92 7.05 -13.31
N THR A 41 -9.25 7.69 -12.34
CA THR A 41 -8.23 7.04 -11.51
C THR A 41 -8.84 6.03 -10.54
N ASP A 42 -10.02 6.33 -10.00
CA ASP A 42 -10.77 5.44 -9.12
C ASP A 42 -11.10 4.10 -9.81
N ALA A 43 -11.55 4.13 -11.07
CA ALA A 43 -11.86 2.91 -11.81
C ALA A 43 -10.65 1.97 -11.91
N SER A 44 -9.47 2.51 -12.15
CA SER A 44 -8.22 1.74 -12.20
C SER A 44 -7.79 1.26 -10.81
N ALA A 45 -7.84 2.12 -9.79
CA ALA A 45 -7.46 1.79 -8.42
C ALA A 45 -8.35 0.68 -7.83
N VAL A 46 -9.67 0.79 -8.00
CA VAL A 46 -10.65 -0.21 -7.52
C VAL A 46 -10.37 -1.58 -8.12
N MET A 47 -10.19 -1.66 -9.44
CA MET A 47 -9.90 -2.93 -10.10
C MET A 47 -8.56 -3.50 -9.63
N ALA A 48 -7.53 -2.66 -9.47
CA ALA A 48 -6.23 -3.11 -8.95
C ALA A 48 -6.35 -3.71 -7.55
N ILE A 49 -7.03 -3.02 -6.61
CA ILE A 49 -7.25 -3.52 -5.24
C ILE A 49 -7.95 -4.88 -5.25
N GLN A 50 -9.02 -5.02 -6.05
CA GLN A 50 -9.79 -6.27 -6.15
C GLN A 50 -8.94 -7.43 -6.67
N LEU A 51 -8.14 -7.20 -7.72
CA LEU A 51 -7.29 -8.23 -8.31
C LEU A 51 -6.19 -8.66 -7.32
N ILE A 52 -5.54 -7.70 -6.64
CA ILE A 52 -4.50 -8.00 -5.65
C ILE A 52 -5.07 -8.80 -4.48
N ALA A 53 -6.20 -8.36 -3.92
CA ALA A 53 -6.84 -9.04 -2.79
C ALA A 53 -7.20 -10.49 -3.10
N ARG A 54 -7.57 -10.80 -4.36
CA ARG A 54 -7.95 -12.15 -4.79
C ARG A 54 -6.76 -13.04 -5.16
N HIS A 55 -5.71 -12.47 -5.76
CA HIS A 55 -4.71 -13.27 -6.47
C HIS A 55 -3.31 -13.20 -5.86
N LEU A 56 -2.98 -12.22 -5.00
CA LEU A 56 -1.62 -12.08 -4.47
C LEU A 56 -1.19 -13.30 -3.65
N ARG A 57 -2.07 -13.84 -2.79
CA ARG A 57 -1.77 -15.05 -2.01
C ARG A 57 -1.39 -16.22 -2.91
N THR A 58 -2.20 -16.48 -3.93
CA THR A 58 -1.92 -17.56 -4.90
C THR A 58 -0.62 -17.31 -5.65
N ALA A 59 -0.37 -16.09 -6.13
CA ALA A 59 0.85 -15.74 -6.84
C ALA A 59 2.12 -15.89 -5.96
N VAL A 60 2.00 -15.74 -4.64
CA VAL A 60 3.10 -15.93 -3.68
C VAL A 60 3.29 -17.42 -3.36
N ASP A 61 2.21 -18.15 -3.07
CA ASP A 61 2.27 -19.54 -2.61
C ASP A 61 2.48 -20.53 -3.78
N GLN A 62 1.99 -20.19 -4.96
CA GLN A 62 2.03 -20.98 -6.19
C GLN A 62 2.60 -20.10 -7.32
N GLY A 63 3.91 -19.84 -7.24
CA GLY A 63 4.59 -18.89 -8.13
C GLY A 63 4.56 -19.25 -9.63
N ASP A 64 4.22 -20.49 -9.97
CA ASP A 64 4.04 -21.02 -11.31
C ASP A 64 2.58 -20.98 -11.81
N ASP A 65 1.62 -20.52 -10.99
CA ASP A 65 0.24 -20.27 -11.42
C ASP A 65 0.20 -19.07 -12.38
N LEU A 66 0.19 -19.38 -13.67
CA LEU A 66 0.19 -18.37 -14.74
C LEU A 66 -1.04 -17.45 -14.67
N HIS A 67 -2.21 -17.98 -14.27
CA HIS A 67 -3.41 -17.16 -14.13
C HIS A 67 -3.24 -16.12 -13.01
N ALA A 68 -2.75 -16.54 -11.84
CA ALA A 68 -2.49 -15.59 -10.75
C ALA A 68 -1.44 -14.54 -11.15
N ARG A 69 -0.37 -14.94 -11.87
CA ARG A 69 0.65 -14.02 -12.41
C ARG A 69 0.04 -13.01 -13.39
N GLU A 70 -0.82 -13.46 -14.29
CA GLU A 70 -1.52 -12.60 -15.24
C GLU A 70 -2.40 -11.57 -14.52
N GLN A 71 -3.19 -12.01 -13.52
CA GLN A 71 -4.03 -11.11 -12.75
C GLN A 71 -3.20 -10.06 -11.96
N MET A 72 -2.05 -10.47 -11.42
CA MET A 72 -1.12 -9.53 -10.78
C MET A 72 -0.45 -8.58 -11.77
N ALA A 73 -0.19 -9.02 -13.02
CA ALA A 73 0.31 -8.15 -14.08
C ALA A 73 -0.71 -7.06 -14.46
N TYR A 74 -1.99 -7.41 -14.58
CA TYR A 74 -3.05 -6.41 -14.76
C TYR A 74 -3.18 -5.49 -13.56
N ALA A 75 -3.15 -6.02 -12.35
CA ALA A 75 -3.30 -5.26 -11.13
C ALA A 75 -2.23 -4.17 -10.99
N GLN A 76 -0.95 -4.52 -11.14
CA GLN A 76 0.15 -3.55 -11.05
C GLN A 76 0.08 -2.48 -12.16
N PHE A 77 -0.34 -2.86 -13.36
CA PHE A 77 -0.50 -1.92 -14.47
C PHE A 77 -1.63 -0.92 -14.18
N LEU A 78 -2.78 -1.41 -13.70
CA LEU A 78 -3.90 -0.56 -13.31
C LEU A 78 -3.55 0.35 -12.12
N ALA A 79 -2.84 -0.17 -11.11
CA ALA A 79 -2.32 0.64 -10.01
C ALA A 79 -1.39 1.75 -10.53
N GLY A 80 -0.52 1.41 -11.51
CA GLY A 80 0.33 2.37 -12.21
C GLY A 80 -0.46 3.46 -12.93
N MET A 81 -1.53 3.10 -13.64
CA MET A 81 -2.42 4.07 -14.29
C MET A 81 -3.12 4.99 -13.27
N ALA A 82 -3.51 4.44 -12.12
CA ALA A 82 -4.15 5.22 -11.06
C ALA A 82 -3.19 6.24 -10.45
N PHE A 83 -2.05 5.80 -9.88
CA PHE A 83 -1.16 6.71 -9.17
C PHE A 83 -0.42 7.69 -10.08
N ASN A 84 -0.14 7.32 -11.32
CA ASN A 84 0.50 8.23 -12.27
C ASN A 84 -0.36 9.48 -12.58
N ASN A 85 -1.66 9.41 -12.31
CA ASN A 85 -2.61 10.51 -12.51
C ASN A 85 -3.20 11.09 -11.21
N ALA A 86 -3.26 10.29 -10.12
CA ALA A 86 -3.76 10.73 -8.82
C ALA A 86 -2.64 10.99 -7.80
N SER A 87 -1.38 10.72 -8.15
CA SER A 87 -0.23 10.77 -7.24
C SER A 87 -0.36 9.75 -6.09
N LEU A 88 0.45 9.90 -5.05
CA LEU A 88 0.66 9.00 -3.93
C LEU A 88 0.36 9.69 -2.59
N GLY A 89 0.92 9.20 -1.50
CA GLY A 89 0.72 9.74 -0.18
C GLY A 89 1.91 9.51 0.76
N TYR A 90 1.64 9.55 2.05
CA TYR A 90 2.68 9.41 3.08
C TYR A 90 3.26 8.00 3.20
N VAL A 91 2.59 6.95 2.71
CA VAL A 91 3.22 5.63 2.71
C VAL A 91 4.49 5.68 1.87
N HIS A 92 4.40 6.15 0.63
CA HIS A 92 5.56 6.29 -0.26
C HIS A 92 6.55 7.33 0.24
N ALA A 93 6.08 8.50 0.69
CA ALA A 93 6.95 9.54 1.22
C ALA A 93 7.82 9.05 2.39
N MET A 94 7.27 8.21 3.26
CA MET A 94 7.99 7.62 4.40
C MET A 94 8.86 6.43 3.97
N ALA A 95 8.35 5.56 3.08
CA ALA A 95 9.09 4.40 2.58
C ALA A 95 10.35 4.79 1.80
N HIS A 96 10.33 5.88 1.05
CA HIS A 96 11.51 6.44 0.37
C HIS A 96 12.63 6.75 1.35
N GLN A 97 12.30 7.23 2.54
CA GLN A 97 13.30 7.55 3.56
C GLN A 97 13.94 6.29 4.13
N LEU A 98 13.14 5.23 4.34
CA LEU A 98 13.66 3.94 4.78
C LEU A 98 14.57 3.30 3.72
N GLY A 99 14.18 3.36 2.45
CA GLY A 99 15.02 2.91 1.34
C GLY A 99 16.32 3.70 1.23
N GLY A 100 16.23 5.03 1.28
CA GLY A 100 17.41 5.90 1.13
C GLY A 100 18.37 5.88 2.33
N PHE A 101 17.87 5.70 3.54
CA PHE A 101 18.67 5.76 4.78
C PHE A 101 19.22 4.39 5.19
N TYR A 102 18.44 3.30 5.00
CA TYR A 102 18.77 1.95 5.46
C TYR A 102 19.00 0.96 4.33
N ASP A 103 18.85 1.36 3.06
CA ASP A 103 18.91 0.47 1.89
C ASP A 103 17.89 -0.68 1.94
N LEU A 104 16.71 -0.41 2.51
CA LEU A 104 15.65 -1.41 2.65
C LEU A 104 14.85 -1.58 1.36
N PRO A 105 14.33 -2.78 1.07
CA PRO A 105 13.51 -3.04 -0.10
C PRO A 105 12.22 -2.19 -0.08
N HIS A 106 12.02 -1.39 -1.12
CA HIS A 106 10.93 -0.40 -1.23
C HIS A 106 9.54 -1.00 -0.96
N GLY A 107 9.19 -2.11 -1.63
CA GLY A 107 7.87 -2.73 -1.47
C GLY A 107 7.63 -3.30 -0.07
N VAL A 108 8.68 -3.73 0.64
CA VAL A 108 8.58 -4.16 2.05
C VAL A 108 8.30 -2.95 2.95
N CYS A 109 9.00 -1.83 2.74
CA CYS A 109 8.77 -0.59 3.49
C CYS A 109 7.33 -0.10 3.32
N ASN A 110 6.84 -0.06 2.07
CA ASN A 110 5.46 0.32 1.77
C ASN A 110 4.46 -0.63 2.46
N ALA A 111 4.67 -1.94 2.39
CA ALA A 111 3.77 -2.92 2.98
C ALA A 111 3.64 -2.79 4.50
N VAL A 112 4.77 -2.53 5.20
CA VAL A 112 4.80 -2.34 6.66
C VAL A 112 4.12 -1.01 7.04
N LEU A 113 4.37 0.07 6.30
CA LEU A 113 3.83 1.40 6.62
C LEU A 113 2.35 1.56 6.26
N LEU A 114 1.86 0.85 5.24
CA LEU A 114 0.52 1.03 4.67
C LEU A 114 -0.60 1.04 5.72
N PRO A 115 -0.75 0.04 6.60
CA PRO A 115 -1.85 0.02 7.56
C PRO A 115 -1.80 1.19 8.56
N HIS A 116 -0.60 1.64 8.93
CA HIS A 116 -0.39 2.72 9.91
C HIS A 116 -0.72 4.09 9.33
N VAL A 117 -0.28 4.36 8.10
CA VAL A 117 -0.63 5.58 7.38
C VAL A 117 -2.13 5.63 7.08
N GLN A 118 -2.75 4.51 6.70
CA GLN A 118 -4.18 4.50 6.46
C GLN A 118 -4.99 4.66 7.76
N ALA A 119 -4.50 4.19 8.90
CA ALA A 119 -5.10 4.49 10.21
C ALA A 119 -5.05 6.00 10.53
N TYR A 120 -3.98 6.69 10.17
CA TYR A 120 -3.88 8.14 10.26
C TYR A 120 -4.85 8.84 9.32
N ASN A 121 -4.95 8.40 8.06
CA ASN A 121 -5.82 8.96 7.03
C ASN A 121 -7.32 8.72 7.32
N ALA A 122 -7.68 7.66 8.03
CA ALA A 122 -9.06 7.32 8.39
C ALA A 122 -9.80 8.46 9.10
N ARG A 123 -9.07 9.37 9.75
CA ARG A 123 -9.64 10.55 10.42
C ARG A 123 -10.36 11.51 9.47
N VAL A 124 -10.05 11.48 8.17
CA VAL A 124 -10.62 12.39 7.17
C VAL A 124 -11.22 11.70 5.95
N CYS A 125 -10.92 10.42 5.71
CA CYS A 125 -11.38 9.68 4.53
C CYS A 125 -11.95 8.28 4.88
N ALA A 126 -12.61 8.15 6.05
CA ALA A 126 -13.14 6.87 6.52
C ALA A 126 -14.08 6.20 5.51
N GLY A 127 -14.94 6.94 4.81
CA GLY A 127 -15.85 6.40 3.79
C GLY A 127 -15.08 5.75 2.63
N ARG A 128 -14.01 6.41 2.11
CA ARG A 128 -13.19 5.82 1.05
C ARG A 128 -12.43 4.57 1.53
N LEU A 129 -11.99 4.55 2.78
CA LEU A 129 -11.36 3.35 3.35
C LEU A 129 -12.38 2.22 3.59
N LYS A 130 -13.63 2.53 3.94
CA LYS A 130 -14.71 1.53 3.97
C LYS A 130 -14.92 0.90 2.59
N ASP A 131 -14.90 1.71 1.52
CA ASP A 131 -14.96 1.19 0.15
C ASP A 131 -13.78 0.24 -0.12
N VAL A 132 -12.55 0.60 0.31
CA VAL A 132 -11.36 -0.27 0.18
C VAL A 132 -11.58 -1.61 0.88
N ALA A 133 -12.18 -1.65 2.07
CA ALA A 133 -12.54 -2.91 2.74
C ALA A 133 -13.46 -3.77 1.86
N GLY A 134 -14.50 -3.14 1.27
CA GLY A 134 -15.40 -3.80 0.34
C GLY A 134 -14.68 -4.36 -0.90
N PHE A 135 -13.76 -3.59 -1.49
CA PHE A 135 -12.95 -4.03 -2.64
C PHE A 135 -12.02 -5.19 -2.29
N MET A 136 -11.56 -5.27 -1.04
CA MET A 136 -10.77 -6.37 -0.51
C MET A 136 -11.62 -7.60 -0.10
N GLY A 137 -12.94 -7.54 -0.28
CA GLY A 137 -13.86 -8.66 -0.05
C GLY A 137 -14.50 -8.72 1.33
N VAL A 138 -14.39 -7.65 2.13
CA VAL A 138 -15.08 -7.57 3.43
C VAL A 138 -16.53 -7.12 3.21
N ASP A 139 -17.49 -7.76 3.88
CA ASP A 139 -18.87 -7.28 3.89
C ASP A 139 -18.99 -6.03 4.79
N VAL A 140 -19.16 -4.89 4.16
CA VAL A 140 -19.26 -3.58 4.82
C VAL A 140 -20.69 -3.04 4.86
N SER A 141 -21.69 -3.83 4.45
CA SER A 141 -23.07 -3.37 4.22
C SER A 141 -23.75 -2.79 5.47
N THR A 142 -23.37 -3.26 6.66
CA THR A 142 -23.93 -2.83 7.95
C THR A 142 -22.97 -1.96 8.78
N MET A 143 -21.76 -1.68 8.27
CA MET A 143 -20.74 -0.94 9.01
C MET A 143 -20.91 0.57 8.85
N SER A 144 -20.59 1.33 9.90
CA SER A 144 -20.33 2.76 9.75
C SER A 144 -19.03 2.98 8.94
N ASP A 145 -18.78 4.22 8.51
CA ASP A 145 -17.56 4.53 7.76
C ASP A 145 -16.31 4.25 8.60
N GLU A 146 -16.33 4.57 9.90
CA GLU A 146 -15.22 4.31 10.82
C GLU A 146 -15.00 2.81 11.03
N GLN A 147 -16.08 2.03 11.14
CA GLN A 147 -15.99 0.58 11.24
C GLN A 147 -15.43 -0.04 9.96
N GLY A 148 -15.88 0.46 8.81
CA GLY A 148 -15.38 0.03 7.51
C GLY A 148 -13.91 0.39 7.29
N ALA A 149 -13.49 1.59 7.71
CA ALA A 149 -12.08 1.99 7.66
C ALA A 149 -11.20 1.09 8.54
N ALA A 150 -11.64 0.76 9.75
CA ALA A 150 -10.93 -0.20 10.61
C ALA A 150 -10.85 -1.58 9.96
N ALA A 151 -11.93 -2.04 9.33
CA ALA A 151 -11.96 -3.30 8.61
C ALA A 151 -10.99 -3.32 7.40
N ALA A 152 -10.82 -2.20 6.68
CA ALA A 152 -9.82 -2.08 5.62
C ALA A 152 -8.40 -2.24 6.15
N ILE A 153 -8.08 -1.57 7.26
CA ILE A 153 -6.76 -1.66 7.90
C ILE A 153 -6.46 -3.11 8.32
N GLU A 154 -7.43 -3.80 8.91
CA GLU A 154 -7.27 -5.20 9.29
C GLU A 154 -7.16 -6.13 8.07
N ALA A 155 -7.89 -5.88 6.99
CA ALA A 155 -7.76 -6.64 5.74
C ALA A 155 -6.36 -6.48 5.11
N ILE A 156 -5.80 -5.26 5.13
CA ILE A 156 -4.42 -4.97 4.68
C ILE A 156 -3.41 -5.74 5.54
N LYS A 157 -3.53 -5.66 6.87
CA LYS A 157 -2.66 -6.39 7.81
C LYS A 157 -2.76 -7.91 7.62
N ALA A 158 -3.97 -8.43 7.41
CA ALA A 158 -4.18 -9.86 7.16
C ALA A 158 -3.47 -10.30 5.88
N LEU A 159 -3.64 -9.56 4.77
CA LEU A 159 -2.97 -9.86 3.51
C LEU A 159 -1.44 -9.82 3.67
N ALA A 160 -0.90 -8.79 4.33
CA ALA A 160 0.54 -8.67 4.60
C ALA A 160 1.08 -9.88 5.40
N ARG A 161 0.38 -10.31 6.46
CA ARG A 161 0.74 -11.51 7.23
C ARG A 161 0.72 -12.78 6.38
N ASP A 162 -0.34 -12.97 5.59
CA ASP A 162 -0.51 -14.17 4.76
C ASP A 162 0.62 -14.31 3.73
N VAL A 163 1.09 -13.18 3.17
CA VAL A 163 2.21 -13.17 2.21
C VAL A 163 3.58 -12.97 2.87
N LYS A 164 3.65 -13.09 4.21
CA LYS A 164 4.88 -13.10 5.01
C LYS A 164 5.68 -11.80 4.96
N ILE A 165 5.02 -10.66 4.90
CA ILE A 165 5.65 -9.36 5.12
C ILE A 165 6.04 -9.25 6.61
N PRO A 166 7.21 -8.67 6.94
CA PRO A 166 7.59 -8.39 8.32
C PRO A 166 6.53 -7.60 9.08
N ALA A 167 6.35 -7.89 10.36
CA ALA A 167 5.28 -7.31 11.16
C ALA A 167 5.51 -5.83 11.52
N GLY A 168 6.77 -5.37 11.52
CA GLY A 168 7.11 -3.99 11.87
C GLY A 168 8.52 -3.61 11.45
N LEU A 169 8.84 -2.33 11.60
CA LEU A 169 10.11 -1.72 11.21
C LEU A 169 11.30 -2.23 12.05
N GLU A 170 11.05 -2.64 13.31
CA GLU A 170 12.09 -3.22 14.17
C GLU A 170 12.70 -4.46 13.53
N GLN A 171 11.89 -5.32 12.89
CA GLN A 171 12.38 -6.51 12.20
C GLN A 171 13.25 -6.19 10.98
N LEU A 172 13.16 -4.97 10.48
CA LEU A 172 13.97 -4.45 9.38
C LEU A 172 15.23 -3.73 9.86
N GLY A 173 15.47 -3.66 11.18
CA GLY A 173 16.62 -3.00 11.76
C GLY A 173 16.51 -1.47 11.84
N VAL A 174 15.33 -0.91 11.67
CA VAL A 174 15.08 0.53 11.80
C VAL A 174 15.14 0.92 13.28
N ARG A 175 15.72 2.08 13.57
CA ARG A 175 15.93 2.58 14.94
C ARG A 175 15.06 3.79 15.23
N ALA A 176 14.46 3.83 16.39
CA ALA A 176 13.63 4.96 16.82
C ALA A 176 14.41 6.30 16.92
N ASP A 177 15.72 6.24 17.16
CA ASP A 177 16.60 7.42 17.21
C ASP A 177 16.67 8.18 15.88
N ASP A 178 16.35 7.52 14.76
CA ASP A 178 16.45 8.10 13.41
C ASP A 178 15.09 8.67 12.94
N PHE A 179 14.01 8.54 13.71
CA PHE A 179 12.68 8.96 13.28
C PHE A 179 12.57 10.46 12.99
N ASP A 180 13.28 11.31 13.72
CA ASP A 180 13.24 12.76 13.50
C ASP A 180 13.78 13.13 12.11
N VAL A 181 14.92 12.58 11.71
CA VAL A 181 15.50 12.86 10.38
C VAL A 181 14.67 12.21 9.26
N LEU A 182 14.11 11.01 9.49
CA LEU A 182 13.23 10.36 8.50
C LEU A 182 11.94 11.17 8.32
N ALA A 183 11.36 11.70 9.39
CA ALA A 183 10.15 12.53 9.34
C ALA A 183 10.40 13.86 8.63
N ASP A 184 11.51 14.54 8.92
CA ASP A 184 11.90 15.77 8.25
C ASP A 184 12.03 15.59 6.73
N ASN A 185 12.55 14.46 6.29
CA ASN A 185 12.72 14.15 4.87
C ASN A 185 11.40 13.71 4.23
N ALA A 186 10.59 12.89 4.92
CA ALA A 186 9.28 12.47 4.42
C ALA A 186 8.33 13.65 4.16
N LEU A 187 8.37 14.69 5.00
CA LEU A 187 7.59 15.91 4.81
C LEU A 187 8.02 16.75 3.59
N LYS A 188 9.22 16.54 3.08
CA LYS A 188 9.75 17.21 1.86
C LYS A 188 9.48 16.40 0.60
N ASP A 189 9.07 15.14 0.74
CA ASP A 189 8.81 14.26 -0.40
C ASP A 189 7.52 14.65 -1.11
N ALA A 190 7.61 14.78 -2.44
CA ALA A 190 6.50 15.21 -3.29
C ALA A 190 5.27 14.28 -3.21
N CYS A 191 5.48 12.99 -2.90
CA CYS A 191 4.39 12.03 -2.74
C CYS A 191 3.42 12.42 -1.62
N GLY A 192 3.90 13.10 -0.58
CA GLY A 192 3.08 13.52 0.57
C GLY A 192 2.06 14.62 0.24
N PHE A 193 2.23 15.38 -0.83
CA PHE A 193 1.39 16.56 -1.12
C PHE A 193 -0.07 16.22 -1.43
N THR A 194 -0.33 15.04 -1.93
CA THR A 194 -1.68 14.57 -2.25
C THR A 194 -2.27 13.65 -1.20
N ASN A 195 -1.57 13.44 -0.07
CA ASN A 195 -2.14 12.68 1.04
C ASN A 195 -3.39 13.37 1.59
N PRO A 196 -4.49 12.64 1.88
CA PRO A 196 -5.77 13.25 2.25
C PRO A 196 -5.71 14.10 3.52
N LYS A 197 -4.83 13.76 4.45
CA LYS A 197 -4.58 14.55 5.66
C LYS A 197 -3.12 14.96 5.72
N GLN A 198 -2.86 16.28 5.74
CA GLN A 198 -1.50 16.77 5.91
C GLN A 198 -1.04 16.56 7.36
N ALA A 199 0.22 16.13 7.53
CA ALA A 199 0.79 15.78 8.82
C ALA A 199 1.82 16.81 9.28
N SER A 200 1.89 17.01 10.59
CA SER A 200 3.02 17.64 11.25
C SER A 200 4.19 16.65 11.40
N HIS A 201 5.40 17.17 11.67
CA HIS A 201 6.56 16.35 11.99
C HIS A 201 6.27 15.33 13.10
N ALA A 202 5.66 15.77 14.21
CA ALA A 202 5.33 14.89 15.32
C ALA A 202 4.34 13.76 14.94
N GLU A 203 3.42 14.02 14.00
CA GLU A 203 2.49 12.99 13.50
C GLU A 203 3.21 11.95 12.63
N ILE A 204 4.16 12.37 11.77
CA ILE A 204 4.98 11.41 10.99
C ILE A 204 5.84 10.55 11.93
N VAL A 205 6.49 11.15 12.94
CA VAL A 205 7.24 10.39 13.97
C VAL A 205 6.34 9.40 14.69
N ALA A 206 5.10 9.80 15.02
CA ALA A 206 4.14 8.89 15.66
C ALA A 206 3.78 7.72 14.75
N ILE A 207 3.56 7.94 13.45
CA ILE A 207 3.27 6.86 12.48
C ILE A 207 4.47 5.88 12.39
N PHE A 208 5.72 6.37 12.34
CA PHE A 208 6.90 5.50 12.38
C PHE A 208 6.95 4.67 13.66
N ARG A 209 6.61 5.27 14.80
CA ARG A 209 6.59 4.59 16.10
C ARG A 209 5.51 3.52 16.17
N ASP A 210 4.33 3.77 15.61
CA ASP A 210 3.24 2.81 15.55
C ASP A 210 3.55 1.62 14.61
N ALA A 211 4.50 1.81 13.68
CA ALA A 211 4.94 0.80 12.73
C ALA A 211 6.14 -0.03 13.21
N MET A 212 6.69 0.22 14.44
CA MET A 212 7.76 -0.58 15.03
C MET A 212 7.26 -1.95 15.44
#